data_dc64864deb609d595a9b8317d756ea19
#
_entry.id   dc64864deb609d595a9b8317d756ea19
#
_cell.length_a   1.000
_cell.length_b   1.000
_cell.length_c   1.000
_cell.angle_alpha   90.00
_cell.angle_beta   90.00
_cell.angle_gamma   90.00
#
_symmetry.space_group_name_H-M   'P 1'
#
loop_
_entity.id
_entity.type
_entity.pdbx_description
1 polymer ?
#
loop_
_entity_poly.entity_id
_entity_poly.type
_entity_poly.pdbx_seq_one_letter_code
_entity_poly.pdbx_strand_id
1 'polypeptide(L)'
;MPNRPIPRPGATRNGQRASAKDVARLAGVSTATVSRVFNSPEQVDAEAQRRVREAVAKLHYVPHGAARALRSHRSQMVGAVVPSFDYALYARTTSAMQAVLDPKGYSVVLAEHHYDLRAELRITEQLIGHGVDAFVFVGLHHDPALFALLEGYGRPYVLTWGVDPMRRHPSIGFDNRAATFEITRHLIGLGHRRFGLLSATPGGNDRATERGAGMRAALAQAGLALDERRARYGPIDLGAATAMMRELLALDERPTAVVSTNDVFAVGGMLACRERGVRIPDEISITGVDNTDLGATQTPPLTSIRTPIVEIGRAAAEQLIARLEGRPHEAFQELPFELVSRGSTAPPRR
;
A
#
# COMPACT_ATOMS: atom_id res chain seq x y z
N MET A 1 41.70 27.75 -12.61
CA MET A 1 40.93 27.41 -13.83
C MET A 1 39.47 27.64 -13.53
N PRO A 2 38.73 28.50 -14.26
CA PRO A 2 37.33 28.77 -13.97
C PRO A 2 36.45 27.57 -14.37
N ASN A 3 35.56 27.22 -13.45
CA ASN A 3 34.60 26.13 -13.53
C ASN A 3 33.65 26.40 -14.74
N ARG A 4 33.79 25.65 -15.82
CA ARG A 4 32.85 25.68 -16.94
C ARG A 4 31.54 25.02 -16.45
N PRO A 5 30.37 25.69 -16.57
CA PRO A 5 29.12 25.06 -16.18
C PRO A 5 28.80 23.88 -17.11
N ILE A 6 28.47 22.76 -16.49
CA ILE A 6 28.02 21.55 -17.19
C ILE A 6 26.78 21.91 -18.03
N PRO A 7 26.74 21.64 -19.35
CA PRO A 7 25.57 21.96 -20.18
C PRO A 7 24.34 21.18 -19.64
N ARG A 8 23.24 21.87 -19.38
CA ARG A 8 21.98 21.23 -18.98
C ARG A 8 21.46 20.38 -20.15
N PRO A 9 21.20 19.08 -19.97
CA PRO A 9 20.61 18.23 -21.03
C PRO A 9 19.25 18.82 -21.47
N GLY A 10 19.02 18.90 -22.79
CA GLY A 10 17.75 19.35 -23.38
C GLY A 10 17.59 20.85 -23.59
N ALA A 11 18.67 21.66 -23.43
CA ALA A 11 18.61 23.08 -23.79
C ALA A 11 18.89 23.31 -25.27
N THR A 12 18.02 24.08 -25.94
CA THR A 12 18.30 24.68 -27.27
C THR A 12 19.44 25.70 -27.16
N ARG A 13 19.98 26.19 -28.29
CA ARG A 13 21.05 27.22 -28.33
C ARG A 13 20.79 28.46 -27.45
N ASN A 14 19.53 28.69 -27.03
CA ASN A 14 19.10 29.83 -26.18
C ASN A 14 18.78 29.43 -24.74
N GLY A 15 19.16 28.25 -24.23
CA GLY A 15 18.87 27.84 -22.84
C GLY A 15 17.41 27.44 -22.56
N GLN A 16 16.53 27.46 -23.54
CA GLN A 16 15.13 27.02 -23.42
C GLN A 16 15.01 25.51 -23.67
N ARG A 17 14.03 24.90 -23.00
CA ARG A 17 13.71 23.46 -23.27
C ARG A 17 13.21 23.28 -24.70
N ALA A 18 13.65 22.21 -25.37
CA ALA A 18 13.17 21.86 -26.69
C ALA A 18 11.64 21.71 -26.72
N SER A 19 11.02 22.20 -27.77
CA SER A 19 9.58 22.14 -28.00
C SER A 19 9.24 21.15 -29.14
N ALA A 20 7.98 20.77 -29.25
CA ALA A 20 7.47 19.98 -30.37
C ALA A 20 7.75 20.66 -31.73
N LYS A 21 7.80 22.02 -31.76
CA LYS A 21 8.16 22.80 -32.97
C LYS A 21 9.63 22.58 -33.35
N ASP A 22 10.53 22.47 -32.36
CA ASP A 22 11.95 22.24 -32.62
C ASP A 22 12.19 20.82 -33.16
N VAL A 23 11.48 19.82 -32.60
CA VAL A 23 11.49 18.45 -33.12
C VAL A 23 10.97 18.40 -34.56
N ALA A 24 9.84 19.04 -34.83
CA ALA A 24 9.24 19.11 -36.15
C ALA A 24 10.20 19.71 -37.18
N ARG A 25 10.86 20.83 -36.84
CA ARG A 25 11.85 21.51 -37.66
C ARG A 25 13.07 20.62 -37.95
N LEU A 26 13.62 19.98 -36.93
CA LEU A 26 14.79 19.09 -37.06
C LEU A 26 14.48 17.82 -37.85
N ALA A 27 13.29 17.26 -37.68
CA ALA A 27 12.83 16.07 -38.40
C ALA A 27 12.30 16.35 -39.83
N GLY A 28 12.10 17.63 -40.21
CA GLY A 28 11.52 18.00 -41.50
C GLY A 28 10.06 17.56 -41.65
N VAL A 29 9.27 17.65 -40.60
CA VAL A 29 7.85 17.26 -40.58
C VAL A 29 6.97 18.32 -39.88
N SER A 30 5.65 18.18 -39.96
CA SER A 30 4.74 19.04 -39.23
C SER A 30 4.70 18.70 -37.73
N THR A 31 4.31 19.64 -36.88
CA THR A 31 4.06 19.37 -35.46
C THR A 31 2.93 18.36 -35.26
N ALA A 32 1.98 18.29 -36.18
CA ALA A 32 0.93 17.28 -36.19
C ALA A 32 1.53 15.87 -36.43
N THR A 33 2.50 15.75 -37.34
CA THR A 33 3.22 14.48 -37.58
C THR A 33 4.02 14.05 -36.35
N VAL A 34 4.75 15.00 -35.69
CA VAL A 34 5.43 14.71 -34.41
C VAL A 34 4.45 14.17 -33.38
N SER A 35 3.29 14.81 -33.25
CA SER A 35 2.25 14.35 -32.33
C SER A 35 1.72 12.95 -32.68
N ARG A 36 1.51 12.64 -33.97
CA ARG A 36 1.03 11.32 -34.40
C ARG A 36 2.05 10.22 -34.15
N VAL A 37 3.35 10.48 -34.32
CA VAL A 37 4.42 9.51 -34.01
C VAL A 37 4.34 9.01 -32.57
N PHE A 38 3.88 9.85 -31.61
CA PHE A 38 3.74 9.47 -30.22
C PHE A 38 2.38 8.86 -29.86
N ASN A 39 1.31 9.23 -30.60
CA ASN A 39 -0.06 8.88 -30.18
C ASN A 39 -0.75 7.87 -31.12
N SER A 40 -0.30 7.77 -32.36
CA SER A 40 -0.91 6.93 -33.42
C SER A 40 0.18 6.59 -34.46
N PRO A 41 1.27 5.90 -34.03
CA PRO A 41 2.42 5.65 -34.88
C PRO A 41 2.06 4.89 -36.16
N GLU A 42 1.03 4.06 -36.12
CA GLU A 42 0.50 3.31 -37.26
C GLU A 42 -0.01 4.20 -38.42
N GLN A 43 -0.31 5.48 -38.12
CA GLN A 43 -0.78 6.46 -39.12
C GLN A 43 0.35 7.28 -39.73
N VAL A 44 1.62 6.97 -39.40
CA VAL A 44 2.78 7.71 -39.88
C VAL A 44 3.75 6.73 -40.57
N ASP A 45 4.26 7.10 -41.74
CA ASP A 45 5.23 6.28 -42.44
C ASP A 45 6.51 6.03 -41.63
N ALA A 46 7.15 4.88 -41.84
CA ALA A 46 8.29 4.43 -41.06
C ALA A 46 9.47 5.39 -41.09
N GLU A 47 9.68 6.07 -42.23
CA GLU A 47 10.79 7.00 -42.43
C GLU A 47 10.58 8.30 -41.62
N ALA A 48 9.35 8.84 -41.60
CA ALA A 48 9.02 9.98 -40.79
C ALA A 48 9.08 9.65 -39.27
N GLN A 49 8.64 8.44 -38.89
CA GLN A 49 8.83 7.97 -37.52
C GLN A 49 10.30 7.95 -37.10
N ARG A 50 11.17 7.40 -37.96
CA ARG A 50 12.61 7.32 -37.69
C ARG A 50 13.21 8.72 -37.49
N ARG A 51 12.93 9.67 -38.43
CA ARG A 51 13.43 11.04 -38.37
C ARG A 51 12.96 11.76 -37.10
N VAL A 52 11.69 11.59 -36.71
CA VAL A 52 11.15 12.18 -35.49
C VAL A 52 11.83 11.62 -34.23
N ARG A 53 12.02 10.28 -34.15
CA ARG A 53 12.72 9.65 -33.01
C ARG A 53 14.18 10.10 -32.89
N GLU A 54 14.88 10.24 -34.02
CA GLU A 54 16.26 10.78 -34.05
C GLU A 54 16.30 12.25 -33.57
N ALA A 55 15.36 13.08 -34.02
CA ALA A 55 15.26 14.47 -33.59
C ALA A 55 14.94 14.60 -32.10
N VAL A 56 14.04 13.75 -31.57
CA VAL A 56 13.71 13.65 -30.15
C VAL A 56 14.95 13.29 -29.33
N ALA A 57 15.72 12.28 -29.74
CA ALA A 57 16.94 11.87 -29.07
C ALA A 57 18.00 13.00 -29.06
N LYS A 58 18.24 13.65 -30.23
CA LYS A 58 19.20 14.76 -30.37
C LYS A 58 18.84 15.98 -29.53
N LEU A 59 17.55 16.29 -29.42
CA LEU A 59 17.06 17.44 -28.67
C LEU A 59 16.76 17.12 -27.20
N HIS A 60 16.91 15.88 -26.79
CA HIS A 60 16.45 15.39 -25.48
C HIS A 60 15.01 15.85 -25.17
N TYR A 61 14.16 15.82 -26.22
CA TYR A 61 12.79 16.29 -26.10
C TYR A 61 11.94 15.26 -25.39
N VAL A 62 11.27 15.68 -24.33
CA VAL A 62 10.24 14.89 -23.64
C VAL A 62 8.88 15.48 -23.99
N PRO A 63 7.96 14.70 -24.61
CA PRO A 63 6.61 15.17 -24.88
C PRO A 63 5.92 15.67 -23.63
N HIS A 64 5.31 16.84 -23.68
CA HIS A 64 4.55 17.36 -22.55
C HIS A 64 3.31 16.53 -22.31
N GLY A 65 3.27 15.79 -21.19
CA GLY A 65 2.12 15.00 -20.76
C GLY A 65 0.83 15.83 -20.67
N ALA A 66 0.91 17.07 -20.20
CA ALA A 66 -0.23 17.99 -20.14
C ALA A 66 -0.87 18.28 -21.52
N ALA A 67 -0.07 18.40 -22.59
CA ALA A 67 -0.60 18.60 -23.93
C ALA A 67 -1.28 17.33 -24.49
N ARG A 68 -0.86 16.15 -24.03
CA ARG A 68 -1.51 14.87 -24.35
C ARG A 68 -2.79 14.73 -23.55
N ALA A 69 -2.75 15.03 -22.24
CA ALA A 69 -3.88 14.97 -21.33
C ALA A 69 -5.04 15.88 -21.79
N LEU A 70 -4.74 17.09 -22.26
CA LEU A 70 -5.73 18.01 -22.81
C LEU A 70 -6.48 17.47 -24.04
N ARG A 71 -5.84 16.60 -24.84
CA ARG A 71 -6.47 16.02 -26.05
C ARG A 71 -7.17 14.71 -25.80
N SER A 72 -6.60 13.87 -24.94
CA SER A 72 -7.14 12.53 -24.62
C SER A 72 -8.10 12.56 -23.41
N HIS A 73 -8.19 13.70 -22.70
CA HIS A 73 -8.83 13.83 -21.39
C HIS A 73 -8.32 12.81 -20.35
N ARG A 74 -7.10 12.25 -20.57
CA ARG A 74 -6.44 11.29 -19.69
C ARG A 74 -4.99 11.67 -19.46
N SER A 75 -4.61 11.71 -18.19
CA SER A 75 -3.22 11.97 -17.78
C SER A 75 -2.36 10.71 -17.78
N GLN A 76 -2.99 9.55 -17.79
CA GLN A 76 -2.37 8.24 -17.56
C GLN A 76 -1.70 8.14 -16.17
N MET A 77 -2.29 8.76 -15.16
CA MET A 77 -1.86 8.67 -13.78
C MET A 77 -2.93 8.01 -12.92
N VAL A 78 -2.49 7.11 -12.03
CA VAL A 78 -3.30 6.51 -10.97
C VAL A 78 -2.76 6.97 -9.64
N GLY A 79 -3.59 7.59 -8.82
CA GLY A 79 -3.25 8.04 -7.47
C GLY A 79 -3.39 6.89 -6.47
N ALA A 80 -2.32 6.56 -5.76
CA ALA A 80 -2.38 5.66 -4.62
C ALA A 80 -2.19 6.50 -3.35
N VAL A 81 -3.28 6.69 -2.61
CA VAL A 81 -3.32 7.46 -1.37
C VAL A 81 -3.21 6.48 -0.20
N VAL A 82 -2.09 6.52 0.50
CA VAL A 82 -1.73 5.54 1.53
C VAL A 82 -1.55 6.20 2.89
N PRO A 83 -1.73 5.45 3.99
CA PRO A 83 -1.58 6.01 5.34
C PRO A 83 -0.14 6.37 5.70
N SER A 84 0.85 5.61 5.23
CA SER A 84 2.27 5.82 5.56
C SER A 84 3.22 5.22 4.53
N PHE A 85 4.33 5.93 4.26
CA PHE A 85 5.43 5.39 3.47
C PHE A 85 6.43 4.58 4.30
N ASP A 86 6.41 4.70 5.61
CA ASP A 86 7.29 3.95 6.51
C ASP A 86 6.97 2.45 6.54
N TYR A 87 5.80 2.07 6.03
CA TYR A 87 5.35 0.69 6.06
C TYR A 87 5.56 0.01 4.70
N ALA A 88 6.61 -0.81 4.60
CA ALA A 88 7.08 -1.46 3.38
C ALA A 88 6.01 -2.23 2.58
N LEU A 89 4.91 -2.63 3.22
CA LEU A 89 3.81 -3.33 2.56
C LEU A 89 3.12 -2.49 1.49
N TYR A 90 2.93 -1.19 1.75
CA TYR A 90 2.31 -0.30 0.75
C TYR A 90 3.22 -0.12 -0.46
N ALA A 91 4.54 -0.09 -0.27
CA ALA A 91 5.50 -0.07 -1.38
C ALA A 91 5.41 -1.35 -2.23
N ARG A 92 5.29 -2.54 -1.61
CA ARG A 92 5.13 -3.82 -2.32
C ARG A 92 3.80 -3.88 -3.09
N THR A 93 2.69 -3.45 -2.48
CA THR A 93 1.38 -3.35 -3.15
C THR A 93 1.46 -2.42 -4.35
N THR A 94 2.07 -1.23 -4.18
CA THR A 94 2.22 -0.24 -5.26
C THR A 94 3.12 -0.76 -6.38
N SER A 95 4.21 -1.46 -6.06
CA SER A 95 5.08 -2.09 -7.06
C SER A 95 4.32 -3.13 -7.90
N ALA A 96 3.47 -3.94 -7.25
CA ALA A 96 2.62 -4.89 -7.96
C ALA A 96 1.58 -4.20 -8.85
N MET A 97 1.01 -3.08 -8.41
CA MET A 97 0.13 -2.24 -9.23
C MET A 97 0.86 -1.68 -10.44
N GLN A 98 2.05 -1.08 -10.23
CA GLN A 98 2.84 -0.47 -11.30
C GLN A 98 3.19 -1.49 -12.40
N ALA A 99 3.51 -2.73 -12.03
CA ALA A 99 3.79 -3.80 -12.98
C ALA A 99 2.62 -4.11 -13.94
N VAL A 100 1.37 -3.92 -13.49
CA VAL A 100 0.16 -4.08 -14.31
C VAL A 100 -0.15 -2.81 -15.11
N LEU A 101 0.08 -1.65 -14.53
CA LEU A 101 -0.25 -0.34 -15.11
C LEU A 101 0.73 0.09 -16.20
N ASP A 102 2.03 -0.23 -16.03
CA ASP A 102 3.12 0.21 -16.91
C ASP A 102 2.95 -0.23 -18.38
N PRO A 103 2.60 -1.49 -18.72
CA PRO A 103 2.32 -1.91 -20.08
C PRO A 103 1.14 -1.19 -20.74
N LYS A 104 0.27 -0.56 -19.93
CA LYS A 104 -0.88 0.24 -20.38
C LYS A 104 -0.56 1.75 -20.44
N GLY A 105 0.68 2.12 -20.16
CA GLY A 105 1.15 3.50 -20.18
C GLY A 105 0.71 4.35 -18.97
N TYR A 106 0.21 3.74 -17.90
CA TYR A 106 -0.15 4.42 -16.67
C TYR A 106 1.02 4.44 -15.67
N SER A 107 1.14 5.55 -14.95
CA SER A 107 2.09 5.70 -13.84
C SER A 107 1.36 5.85 -12.52
N VAL A 108 1.93 5.30 -11.44
CA VAL A 108 1.39 5.50 -10.10
C VAL A 108 1.98 6.76 -9.48
N VAL A 109 1.12 7.61 -8.94
CA VAL A 109 1.46 8.77 -8.11
C VAL A 109 1.12 8.43 -6.67
N LEU A 110 2.13 8.46 -5.79
CA LEU A 110 1.96 8.15 -4.37
C LEU A 110 1.73 9.41 -3.56
N ALA A 111 0.78 9.34 -2.63
CA ALA A 111 0.56 10.37 -1.63
C ALA A 111 0.24 9.76 -0.27
N GLU A 112 0.64 10.44 0.81
CA GLU A 112 0.54 9.98 2.18
C GLU A 112 -0.33 10.90 3.01
N HIS A 113 -1.21 10.31 3.87
CA HIS A 113 -2.16 11.09 4.68
C HIS A 113 -2.03 10.88 6.19
N HIS A 114 -1.11 10.04 6.67
CA HIS A 114 -0.84 9.79 8.10
C HIS A 114 -2.07 9.42 8.94
N TYR A 115 -3.03 8.66 8.39
CA TYR A 115 -4.32 8.33 9.01
C TYR A 115 -5.21 9.54 9.31
N ASP A 116 -4.94 10.72 8.72
CA ASP A 116 -5.79 11.92 8.79
C ASP A 116 -6.74 11.95 7.58
N LEU A 117 -8.03 11.72 7.82
CA LEU A 117 -9.07 11.71 6.77
C LEU A 117 -9.25 13.08 6.09
N ARG A 118 -8.97 14.19 6.82
CA ARG A 118 -9.00 15.54 6.22
C ARG A 118 -7.82 15.75 5.28
N ALA A 119 -6.64 15.22 5.64
CA ALA A 119 -5.48 15.23 4.76
C ALA A 119 -5.73 14.38 3.52
N GLU A 120 -6.34 13.19 3.67
CA GLU A 120 -6.72 12.32 2.56
C GLU A 120 -7.61 13.04 1.55
N LEU A 121 -8.66 13.71 2.02
CA LEU A 121 -9.57 14.49 1.16
C LEU A 121 -8.83 15.61 0.40
N ARG A 122 -8.05 16.45 1.10
CA ARG A 122 -7.28 17.52 0.48
C ARG A 122 -6.28 17.03 -0.56
N ILE A 123 -5.59 15.93 -0.27
CA ILE A 123 -4.64 15.29 -1.19
C ILE A 123 -5.36 14.81 -2.43
N THR A 124 -6.52 14.19 -2.26
CA THR A 124 -7.33 13.69 -3.39
C THR A 124 -7.81 14.84 -4.26
N GLU A 125 -8.28 15.96 -3.68
CA GLU A 125 -8.62 17.19 -4.42
C GLU A 125 -7.45 17.72 -5.26
N GLN A 126 -6.25 17.78 -4.67
CA GLN A 126 -5.04 18.21 -5.37
C GLN A 126 -4.69 17.28 -6.54
N LEU A 127 -4.74 15.97 -6.33
CA LEU A 127 -4.46 14.99 -7.36
C LEU A 127 -5.49 15.02 -8.50
N ILE A 128 -6.77 15.24 -8.19
CA ILE A 128 -7.81 15.49 -9.21
C ILE A 128 -7.47 16.76 -10.00
N GLY A 129 -7.08 17.83 -9.33
CA GLY A 129 -6.64 19.08 -9.96
C GLY A 129 -5.41 18.91 -10.87
N HIS A 130 -4.51 17.97 -10.55
CA HIS A 130 -3.39 17.57 -11.40
C HIS A 130 -3.78 16.58 -12.52
N GLY A 131 -5.06 16.20 -12.60
CA GLY A 131 -5.60 15.37 -13.65
C GLY A 131 -5.45 13.87 -13.44
N VAL A 132 -5.24 13.40 -12.22
CA VAL A 132 -5.19 11.96 -11.92
C VAL A 132 -6.49 11.29 -12.37
N ASP A 133 -6.39 10.17 -13.09
CA ASP A 133 -7.50 9.52 -13.78
C ASP A 133 -8.30 8.56 -12.88
N ALA A 134 -7.63 7.92 -11.93
CA ALA A 134 -8.22 6.93 -11.04
C ALA A 134 -7.47 6.87 -9.71
N PHE A 135 -8.09 6.27 -8.68
CA PHE A 135 -7.55 6.26 -7.32
C PHE A 135 -7.58 4.89 -6.66
N VAL A 136 -6.58 4.64 -5.80
CA VAL A 136 -6.54 3.52 -4.87
C VAL A 136 -6.39 4.08 -3.47
N PHE A 137 -7.23 3.62 -2.56
CA PHE A 137 -7.18 3.96 -1.13
C PHE A 137 -6.94 2.72 -0.29
N VAL A 138 -6.40 2.91 0.90
CA VAL A 138 -6.08 1.84 1.85
C VAL A 138 -7.06 1.86 3.01
N GLY A 139 -7.80 0.77 3.19
CA GLY A 139 -8.83 0.61 4.21
C GLY A 139 -10.23 0.86 3.69
N LEU A 140 -11.19 0.81 4.60
CA LEU A 140 -12.61 0.99 4.32
C LEU A 140 -13.19 2.21 5.05
N HIS A 141 -12.42 2.79 5.98
CA HIS A 141 -12.86 3.94 6.78
C HIS A 141 -12.33 5.24 6.16
N HIS A 142 -13.22 5.97 5.52
CA HIS A 142 -12.95 7.24 4.84
C HIS A 142 -14.02 8.27 5.16
N ASP A 143 -13.72 9.55 4.95
CA ASP A 143 -14.73 10.61 5.03
C ASP A 143 -15.75 10.45 3.88
N PRO A 144 -17.07 10.46 4.14
CA PRO A 144 -18.07 10.41 3.07
C PRO A 144 -17.89 11.46 1.98
N ALA A 145 -17.33 12.62 2.30
CA ALA A 145 -17.01 13.67 1.34
C ALA A 145 -16.00 13.23 0.26
N LEU A 146 -15.12 12.27 0.59
CA LEU A 146 -14.19 11.69 -0.38
C LEU A 146 -14.93 11.02 -1.53
N PHE A 147 -15.94 10.21 -1.24
CA PHE A 147 -16.70 9.51 -2.26
C PHE A 147 -17.54 10.46 -3.09
N ALA A 148 -18.18 11.45 -2.46
CA ALA A 148 -18.91 12.50 -3.17
C ALA A 148 -18.01 13.30 -4.13
N LEU A 149 -16.78 13.59 -3.71
CA LEU A 149 -15.76 14.22 -4.54
C LEU A 149 -15.42 13.36 -5.76
N LEU A 150 -15.08 12.09 -5.56
CA LEU A 150 -14.67 11.18 -6.63
C LEU A 150 -15.80 10.95 -7.64
N GLU A 151 -17.03 10.78 -7.17
CA GLU A 151 -18.23 10.65 -8.00
C GLU A 151 -18.51 11.92 -8.79
N GLY A 152 -18.44 13.09 -8.14
CA GLY A 152 -18.66 14.39 -8.76
C GLY A 152 -17.69 14.69 -9.92
N TYR A 153 -16.46 14.18 -9.83
CA TYR A 153 -15.45 14.30 -10.90
C TYR A 153 -15.38 13.07 -11.81
N GLY A 154 -16.25 12.07 -11.63
CA GLY A 154 -16.26 10.85 -12.42
C GLY A 154 -14.96 10.05 -12.34
N ARG A 155 -14.28 10.08 -11.18
CA ARG A 155 -13.00 9.39 -11.00
C ARG A 155 -13.23 7.99 -10.45
N PRO A 156 -12.92 6.90 -11.20
CA PRO A 156 -12.96 5.55 -10.68
C PRO A 156 -11.98 5.37 -9.55
N TYR A 157 -12.37 4.58 -8.55
CA TYR A 157 -11.54 4.27 -7.39
C TYR A 157 -11.75 2.83 -6.94
N VAL A 158 -10.82 2.31 -6.15
CA VAL A 158 -10.94 1.04 -5.44
C VAL A 158 -10.36 1.18 -4.03
N LEU A 159 -11.06 0.62 -3.05
CA LEU A 159 -10.57 0.46 -1.69
C LEU A 159 -9.78 -0.85 -1.60
N THR A 160 -8.72 -0.86 -0.79
CA THR A 160 -7.85 -2.03 -0.68
C THR A 160 -7.63 -2.43 0.78
N TRP A 161 -7.11 -3.65 1.00
CA TRP A 161 -6.80 -4.23 2.32
C TRP A 161 -8.02 -4.62 3.16
N GLY A 162 -9.19 -4.60 2.60
CA GLY A 162 -10.44 -5.09 3.17
C GLY A 162 -11.48 -5.22 2.09
N VAL A 163 -12.60 -5.86 2.40
CA VAL A 163 -13.76 -5.96 1.51
C VAL A 163 -14.93 -5.29 2.19
N ASP A 164 -15.56 -4.31 1.53
CA ASP A 164 -16.73 -3.60 2.08
C ASP A 164 -17.90 -4.58 2.28
N PRO A 165 -18.27 -4.89 3.53
CA PRO A 165 -19.32 -5.85 3.82
C PRO A 165 -20.69 -5.40 3.34
N MET A 166 -20.90 -4.10 3.16
CA MET A 166 -22.12 -3.51 2.65
C MET A 166 -22.14 -3.38 1.14
N ARG A 167 -21.02 -3.71 0.47
CA ARG A 167 -20.84 -3.63 -0.99
C ARG A 167 -21.23 -2.28 -1.60
N ARG A 168 -20.95 -1.18 -0.91
CA ARG A 168 -21.22 0.19 -1.37
C ARG A 168 -20.08 0.73 -2.23
N HIS A 169 -18.83 0.40 -1.88
CA HIS A 169 -17.63 0.90 -2.52
C HIS A 169 -16.79 -0.26 -3.06
N PRO A 170 -16.35 -0.23 -4.33
CA PRO A 170 -15.51 -1.27 -4.90
C PRO A 170 -14.30 -1.53 -4.02
N SER A 171 -14.05 -2.79 -3.67
CA SER A 171 -13.02 -3.13 -2.69
C SER A 171 -12.36 -4.48 -2.95
N ILE A 172 -11.06 -4.54 -2.67
CA ILE A 172 -10.22 -5.72 -2.84
C ILE A 172 -9.36 -5.88 -1.60
N GLY A 173 -9.46 -7.02 -0.95
CA GLY A 173 -8.69 -7.28 0.26
C GLY A 173 -8.93 -8.66 0.83
N PHE A 174 -8.76 -8.79 2.11
CA PHE A 174 -8.99 -10.02 2.85
C PHE A 174 -9.71 -9.71 4.15
N ASP A 175 -10.29 -10.75 4.76
CA ASP A 175 -10.95 -10.61 6.07
C ASP A 175 -9.91 -10.47 7.18
N ASN A 176 -9.66 -9.23 7.61
CA ASN A 176 -8.74 -8.89 8.70
C ASN A 176 -9.16 -9.50 10.05
N ARG A 177 -10.46 -9.61 10.28
CA ARG A 177 -11.02 -10.20 11.50
C ARG A 177 -10.80 -11.70 11.52
N ALA A 178 -11.11 -12.40 10.43
CA ALA A 178 -10.88 -13.83 10.29
C ALA A 178 -9.39 -14.19 10.39
N ALA A 179 -8.51 -13.37 9.82
CA ALA A 179 -7.06 -13.57 9.87
C ALA A 179 -6.54 -13.60 11.32
N THR A 180 -6.95 -12.63 12.14
CA THR A 180 -6.51 -12.58 13.54
C THR A 180 -7.27 -13.56 14.42
N PHE A 181 -8.51 -13.87 14.09
CA PHE A 181 -9.25 -14.96 14.71
C PHE A 181 -8.48 -16.30 14.56
N GLU A 182 -8.02 -16.62 13.36
CA GLU A 182 -7.31 -17.88 13.06
C GLU A 182 -5.98 -17.99 13.81
N ILE A 183 -5.16 -16.93 13.84
CA ILE A 183 -3.88 -16.98 14.56
C ILE A 183 -4.08 -17.03 16.08
N THR A 184 -5.15 -16.41 16.60
CA THR A 184 -5.51 -16.50 18.02
C THR A 184 -5.99 -17.91 18.37
N ARG A 185 -6.80 -18.52 17.51
CA ARG A 185 -7.26 -19.91 17.66
C ARG A 185 -6.07 -20.89 17.67
N HIS A 186 -5.05 -20.65 16.84
CA HIS A 186 -3.81 -21.43 16.87
C HIS A 186 -3.15 -21.37 18.27
N LEU A 187 -3.01 -20.17 18.86
CA LEU A 187 -2.43 -20.04 20.21
C LEU A 187 -3.30 -20.67 21.30
N ILE A 188 -4.64 -20.57 21.19
CA ILE A 188 -5.56 -21.26 22.10
C ILE A 188 -5.39 -22.77 22.00
N GLY A 189 -5.21 -23.32 20.79
CA GLY A 189 -4.94 -24.73 20.52
C GLY A 189 -3.64 -25.23 21.14
N LEU A 190 -2.61 -24.38 21.23
CA LEU A 190 -1.36 -24.65 21.94
C LEU A 190 -1.53 -24.67 23.48
N GLY A 191 -2.67 -24.25 24.00
CA GLY A 191 -2.98 -24.26 25.43
C GLY A 191 -2.84 -22.91 26.15
N HIS A 192 -2.57 -21.82 25.43
CA HIS A 192 -2.52 -20.49 26.06
C HIS A 192 -3.88 -20.04 26.58
N ARG A 193 -3.88 -19.35 27.74
CA ARG A 193 -5.07 -18.80 28.39
C ARG A 193 -4.90 -17.33 28.82
N ARG A 194 -3.66 -16.83 28.94
CA ARG A 194 -3.35 -15.43 29.27
C ARG A 194 -2.76 -14.76 28.04
N PHE A 195 -3.54 -13.85 27.46
CA PHE A 195 -3.21 -13.20 26.20
C PHE A 195 -2.88 -11.74 26.40
N GLY A 196 -1.96 -11.22 25.59
CA GLY A 196 -1.67 -9.80 25.39
C GLY A 196 -1.98 -9.38 23.95
N LEU A 197 -2.24 -8.10 23.76
CA LEU A 197 -2.47 -7.47 22.47
C LEU A 197 -1.51 -6.31 22.27
N LEU A 198 -0.84 -6.28 21.12
CA LEU A 198 -0.12 -5.11 20.59
C LEU A 198 -0.83 -4.66 19.31
N SER A 199 -1.34 -3.42 19.30
CA SER A 199 -2.15 -2.92 18.19
C SER A 199 -1.92 -1.44 17.92
N ALA A 200 -2.28 -1.00 16.71
CA ALA A 200 -2.35 0.42 16.42
C ALA A 200 -3.45 1.09 17.25
N THR A 201 -3.26 2.38 17.52
CA THR A 201 -4.25 3.20 18.24
C THR A 201 -5.60 3.14 17.51
N PRO A 202 -6.71 2.89 18.23
CA PRO A 202 -8.04 2.91 17.66
C PRO A 202 -8.37 4.28 17.03
N GLY A 203 -9.15 4.26 15.95
CA GLY A 203 -9.51 5.45 15.19
C GLY A 203 -8.59 5.66 13.99
N GLY A 204 -9.13 5.72 12.79
CA GLY A 204 -8.38 5.92 11.55
C GLY A 204 -7.74 4.67 10.93
N ASN A 205 -7.55 3.59 11.67
CA ASN A 205 -7.05 2.31 11.17
C ASN A 205 -8.05 1.18 11.41
N ASP A 206 -9.00 1.06 10.48
CA ASP A 206 -10.05 0.03 10.49
C ASP A 206 -9.49 -1.39 10.50
N ARG A 207 -8.41 -1.66 9.77
CA ARG A 207 -7.76 -2.98 9.70
C ARG A 207 -7.23 -3.42 11.07
N ALA A 208 -6.57 -2.54 11.81
CA ALA A 208 -6.11 -2.84 13.17
C ALA A 208 -7.30 -3.05 14.13
N THR A 209 -8.39 -2.31 13.96
CA THR A 209 -9.64 -2.48 14.72
C THR A 209 -10.25 -3.86 14.46
N GLU A 210 -10.39 -4.26 13.19
CA GLU A 210 -10.92 -5.57 12.81
C GLU A 210 -10.02 -6.73 13.30
N ARG A 211 -8.69 -6.56 13.19
CA ARG A 211 -7.73 -7.54 13.73
C ARG A 211 -7.88 -7.70 15.24
N GLY A 212 -8.02 -6.60 15.99
CA GLY A 212 -8.30 -6.65 17.43
C GLY A 212 -9.64 -7.33 17.75
N ALA A 213 -10.66 -7.08 16.94
CA ALA A 213 -11.98 -7.72 17.10
C ALA A 213 -11.91 -9.22 16.81
N GLY A 214 -11.12 -9.65 15.81
CA GLY A 214 -10.88 -11.06 15.50
C GLY A 214 -10.26 -11.83 16.66
N MET A 215 -9.24 -11.25 17.31
CA MET A 215 -8.66 -11.82 18.53
C MET A 215 -9.71 -11.99 19.62
N ARG A 216 -10.48 -10.93 19.92
CA ARG A 216 -11.51 -10.99 20.98
C ARG A 216 -12.59 -12.03 20.67
N ALA A 217 -12.98 -12.15 19.41
CA ALA A 217 -13.95 -13.15 18.98
C ALA A 217 -13.43 -14.59 19.20
N ALA A 218 -12.18 -14.88 18.87
CA ALA A 218 -11.56 -16.18 19.09
C ALA A 218 -11.46 -16.53 20.59
N LEU A 219 -11.09 -15.55 21.41
CA LEU A 219 -11.06 -15.72 22.87
C LEU A 219 -12.46 -16.01 23.41
N ALA A 220 -13.46 -15.23 23.02
CA ALA A 220 -14.84 -15.43 23.47
C ALA A 220 -15.38 -16.80 23.08
N GLN A 221 -15.10 -17.30 21.86
CA GLN A 221 -15.49 -18.65 21.44
C GLN A 221 -14.89 -19.74 22.33
N ALA A 222 -13.70 -19.51 22.88
CA ALA A 222 -13.03 -20.45 23.80
C ALA A 222 -13.39 -20.23 25.29
N GLY A 223 -14.37 -19.39 25.62
CA GLY A 223 -14.73 -19.03 26.97
C GLY A 223 -13.68 -18.17 27.69
N LEU A 224 -12.83 -17.48 26.93
CA LEU A 224 -11.79 -16.59 27.43
C LEU A 224 -12.12 -15.12 27.12
N ALA A 225 -11.42 -14.21 27.79
CA ALA A 225 -11.50 -12.78 27.50
C ALA A 225 -10.10 -12.16 27.50
N LEU A 226 -9.91 -11.12 26.72
CA LEU A 226 -8.74 -10.26 26.83
C LEU A 226 -8.91 -9.36 28.08
N ASP A 227 -7.97 -9.47 29.01
CA ASP A 227 -7.84 -8.48 30.06
C ASP A 227 -7.27 -7.19 29.45
N GLU A 228 -8.04 -6.11 29.46
CA GLU A 228 -7.63 -4.84 28.82
C GLU A 228 -6.35 -4.25 29.45
N ARG A 229 -5.98 -4.63 30.67
CA ARG A 229 -4.66 -4.32 31.25
C ARG A 229 -3.50 -4.95 30.48
N ARG A 230 -3.77 -5.94 29.63
CA ARG A 230 -2.80 -6.61 28.74
C ARG A 230 -2.95 -6.17 27.27
N ALA A 231 -3.72 -5.13 26.98
CA ALA A 231 -3.78 -4.51 25.66
C ALA A 231 -2.93 -3.23 25.65
N ARG A 232 -2.14 -3.05 24.58
CA ARG A 232 -1.37 -1.84 24.34
C ARG A 232 -1.65 -1.33 22.93
N TYR A 233 -1.78 -0.02 22.85
CA TYR A 233 -2.09 0.69 21.62
C TYR A 233 -1.08 1.80 21.38
N GLY A 234 -0.59 1.94 20.17
CA GLY A 234 0.40 2.95 19.81
C GLY A 234 0.59 3.10 18.31
N PRO A 235 1.50 3.98 17.89
CA PRO A 235 1.86 4.12 16.47
C PRO A 235 2.53 2.86 15.95
N ILE A 236 2.44 2.63 14.62
CA ILE A 236 3.12 1.52 13.94
C ILE A 236 4.60 1.89 13.79
N ASP A 237 5.34 1.73 14.85
CA ASP A 237 6.77 2.06 14.99
C ASP A 237 7.47 1.03 15.88
N LEU A 238 8.70 0.67 15.51
CA LEU A 238 9.45 -0.37 16.21
C LEU A 238 9.80 0.00 17.66
N GLY A 239 10.13 1.27 17.90
CA GLY A 239 10.45 1.77 19.23
C GLY A 239 9.22 1.81 20.15
N ALA A 240 8.09 2.30 19.62
CA ALA A 240 6.82 2.29 20.32
C ALA A 240 6.38 0.87 20.64
N ALA A 241 6.45 -0.06 19.69
CA ALA A 241 6.15 -1.47 19.89
C ALA A 241 7.02 -2.11 21.00
N THR A 242 8.32 -1.78 21.00
CA THR A 242 9.26 -2.24 22.03
C THR A 242 8.87 -1.70 23.41
N ALA A 243 8.51 -0.41 23.52
CA ALA A 243 8.04 0.20 24.77
C ALA A 243 6.74 -0.45 25.27
N MET A 244 5.76 -0.63 24.40
CA MET A 244 4.49 -1.30 24.69
C MET A 244 4.70 -2.72 25.24
N MET A 245 5.60 -3.48 24.66
CA MET A 245 5.92 -4.83 25.13
C MET A 245 6.64 -4.81 26.47
N ARG A 246 7.56 -3.85 26.72
CA ARG A 246 8.20 -3.70 28.04
C ARG A 246 7.19 -3.48 29.15
N GLU A 247 6.10 -2.75 28.88
CA GLU A 247 5.00 -2.58 29.83
C GLU A 247 4.24 -3.88 30.08
N LEU A 248 3.96 -4.68 29.02
CA LEU A 248 3.34 -6.00 29.19
C LEU A 248 4.18 -6.96 30.01
N LEU A 249 5.50 -6.94 29.81
CA LEU A 249 6.46 -7.77 30.54
C LEU A 249 6.63 -7.34 32.00
N ALA A 250 6.27 -6.11 32.36
CA ALA A 250 6.33 -5.59 33.73
C ALA A 250 5.08 -5.92 34.57
N LEU A 251 4.05 -6.50 33.97
CA LEU A 251 2.86 -6.93 34.71
C LEU A 251 3.17 -8.16 35.59
N ASP A 252 2.62 -8.18 36.81
CA ASP A 252 2.74 -9.32 37.74
C ASP A 252 2.21 -10.60 37.08
N GLU A 253 1.05 -10.52 36.44
CA GLU A 253 0.49 -11.59 35.62
C GLU A 253 0.68 -11.33 34.14
N ARG A 254 1.92 -11.42 33.66
CA ARG A 254 2.25 -11.21 32.26
C ARG A 254 1.54 -12.23 31.34
N PRO A 255 1.24 -11.85 30.07
CA PRO A 255 0.68 -12.77 29.10
C PRO A 255 1.68 -13.92 28.80
N THR A 256 1.14 -15.10 28.45
CA THR A 256 1.94 -16.21 27.92
C THR A 256 1.94 -16.23 26.38
N ALA A 257 1.00 -15.52 25.76
CA ALA A 257 0.96 -15.32 24.32
C ALA A 257 0.58 -13.87 23.99
N VAL A 258 1.25 -13.27 23.03
CA VAL A 258 0.96 -11.90 22.54
C VAL A 258 0.58 -11.99 21.06
N VAL A 259 -0.62 -11.48 20.77
CA VAL A 259 -1.09 -11.27 19.41
C VAL A 259 -0.77 -9.84 19.01
N SER A 260 -0.01 -9.69 17.93
CA SER A 260 0.34 -8.39 17.36
C SER A 260 -0.45 -8.16 16.07
N THR A 261 -1.07 -6.99 15.94
CA THR A 261 -1.90 -6.70 14.76
C THR A 261 -1.11 -6.44 13.48
N ASN A 262 0.23 -6.39 13.55
CA ASN A 262 1.15 -6.46 12.42
C ASN A 262 2.54 -6.95 12.87
N ASP A 263 3.41 -7.24 11.91
CA ASP A 263 4.76 -7.74 12.20
C ASP A 263 5.67 -6.70 12.84
N VAL A 264 5.46 -5.38 12.63
CA VAL A 264 6.27 -4.34 13.29
C VAL A 264 6.08 -4.40 14.80
N PHE A 265 4.83 -4.52 15.26
CA PHE A 265 4.54 -4.72 16.68
C PHE A 265 5.13 -6.03 17.22
N ALA A 266 5.02 -7.11 16.44
CA ALA A 266 5.57 -8.40 16.84
C ALA A 266 7.11 -8.33 17.00
N VAL A 267 7.81 -7.75 16.03
CA VAL A 267 9.28 -7.62 16.05
C VAL A 267 9.73 -6.69 17.18
N GLY A 268 9.03 -5.58 17.41
CA GLY A 268 9.29 -4.72 18.58
C GLY A 268 9.08 -5.46 19.90
N GLY A 269 8.04 -6.30 19.97
CA GLY A 269 7.80 -7.19 21.10
C GLY A 269 8.94 -8.19 21.31
N MET A 270 9.44 -8.81 20.24
CA MET A 270 10.58 -9.73 20.29
C MET A 270 11.87 -9.04 20.75
N LEU A 271 12.08 -7.79 20.32
CA LEU A 271 13.22 -6.98 20.77
C LEU A 271 13.15 -6.71 22.27
N ALA A 272 12.00 -6.30 22.80
CA ALA A 272 11.81 -6.10 24.23
C ALA A 272 12.04 -7.37 25.05
N CYS A 273 11.58 -8.53 24.55
CA CYS A 273 11.84 -9.82 25.18
C CYS A 273 13.34 -10.13 25.25
N ARG A 274 14.07 -9.89 24.15
CA ARG A 274 15.53 -10.09 24.09
C ARG A 274 16.26 -9.20 25.08
N GLU A 275 15.89 -7.92 25.20
CA GLU A 275 16.46 -6.98 26.15
C GLU A 275 16.25 -7.40 27.63
N ARG A 276 15.11 -8.04 27.91
CA ARG A 276 14.74 -8.52 29.24
C ARG A 276 15.15 -9.97 29.53
N GLY A 277 15.81 -10.67 28.60
CA GLY A 277 16.19 -12.06 28.71
C GLY A 277 14.99 -13.03 28.73
N VAL A 278 13.81 -12.60 28.27
CA VAL A 278 12.60 -13.43 28.16
C VAL A 278 12.69 -14.30 26.90
N ARG A 279 12.63 -15.60 27.06
CA ARG A 279 12.80 -16.55 25.96
C ARG A 279 11.52 -16.73 25.17
N ILE A 280 11.65 -16.59 23.85
CA ILE A 280 10.60 -16.88 22.87
C ILE A 280 10.99 -18.18 22.16
N PRO A 281 10.09 -19.18 22.07
CA PRO A 281 8.69 -19.21 22.54
C PRO A 281 8.54 -19.70 23.98
N ASP A 282 9.60 -20.12 24.66
CA ASP A 282 9.57 -20.87 25.92
C ASP A 282 8.77 -20.21 27.04
N GLU A 283 8.87 -18.90 27.21
CA GLU A 283 8.19 -18.14 28.27
C GLU A 283 7.04 -17.32 27.73
N ILE A 284 7.09 -16.94 26.45
CA ILE A 284 6.06 -16.17 25.81
C ILE A 284 6.05 -16.48 24.31
N SER A 285 4.86 -16.77 23.78
CA SER A 285 4.63 -16.89 22.35
C SER A 285 4.28 -15.53 21.77
N ILE A 286 4.79 -15.22 20.57
CA ILE A 286 4.49 -13.96 19.86
C ILE A 286 4.06 -14.28 18.45
N THR A 287 2.99 -13.61 18.00
CA THR A 287 2.50 -13.73 16.63
C THR A 287 2.35 -12.35 15.97
N GLY A 288 2.43 -12.33 14.65
CA GLY A 288 2.25 -11.13 13.83
C GLY A 288 1.21 -11.31 12.73
N VAL A 289 1.04 -10.28 11.94
CA VAL A 289 0.27 -10.27 10.70
C VAL A 289 1.10 -9.54 9.67
N ASP A 290 1.09 -9.99 8.43
CA ASP A 290 1.66 -9.50 7.18
C ASP A 290 2.76 -10.39 6.61
N ASN A 291 3.38 -11.27 7.42
CA ASN A 291 4.44 -12.21 7.01
C ASN A 291 5.59 -11.50 6.28
N THR A 292 6.14 -10.47 6.91
CA THR A 292 7.25 -9.67 6.38
C THR A 292 8.57 -10.43 6.45
N ASP A 293 9.51 -10.07 5.56
CA ASP A 293 10.88 -10.59 5.61
C ASP A 293 11.55 -10.27 6.95
N LEU A 294 11.23 -9.08 7.52
CA LEU A 294 11.73 -8.68 8.85
C LEU A 294 11.29 -9.66 9.95
N GLY A 295 10.04 -10.10 9.94
CA GLY A 295 9.53 -11.10 10.89
C GLY A 295 10.11 -12.50 10.64
N ALA A 296 10.21 -12.88 9.37
CA ALA A 296 10.71 -14.20 8.98
C ALA A 296 12.19 -14.43 9.32
N THR A 297 12.99 -13.37 9.36
CA THR A 297 14.44 -13.41 9.68
C THR A 297 14.76 -13.26 11.15
N GLN A 298 13.76 -13.10 12.03
CA GLN A 298 14.01 -13.07 13.49
C GLN A 298 14.50 -14.41 14.02
N THR A 299 15.04 -14.39 15.23
CA THR A 299 15.45 -15.59 15.99
C THR A 299 14.70 -15.61 17.32
N PRO A 300 13.71 -16.53 17.49
CA PRO A 300 13.18 -17.47 16.48
C PRO A 300 12.39 -16.76 15.36
N PRO A 301 12.18 -17.41 14.19
CA PRO A 301 11.37 -16.84 13.11
C PRO A 301 9.92 -16.66 13.53
N LEU A 302 9.31 -15.52 13.13
CA LEU A 302 7.98 -15.11 13.56
C LEU A 302 6.87 -15.93 12.89
N THR A 303 5.98 -16.51 13.69
CA THR A 303 4.67 -17.03 13.28
C THR A 303 3.77 -15.85 12.91
N SER A 304 3.27 -15.81 11.68
CA SER A 304 2.53 -14.64 11.16
C SER A 304 1.46 -15.06 10.15
N ILE A 305 0.46 -14.19 9.95
CA ILE A 305 -0.47 -14.32 8.84
C ILE A 305 0.18 -13.74 7.58
N ARG A 306 0.26 -14.54 6.51
CA ARG A 306 0.58 -14.07 5.16
C ARG A 306 -0.63 -13.39 4.57
N THR A 307 -0.50 -12.10 4.31
CA THR A 307 -1.50 -11.28 3.64
C THR A 307 -1.24 -11.23 2.13
N PRO A 308 -2.29 -11.16 1.28
CA PRO A 308 -2.16 -11.23 -0.19
C PRO A 308 -1.74 -9.88 -0.80
N ILE A 309 -0.57 -9.35 -0.39
CA ILE A 309 -0.10 -7.99 -0.71
C ILE A 309 0.04 -7.74 -2.21
N VAL A 310 0.67 -8.70 -2.92
CA VAL A 310 0.92 -8.61 -4.35
C VAL A 310 -0.38 -8.76 -5.14
N GLU A 311 -1.21 -9.69 -4.72
CA GLU A 311 -2.52 -9.98 -5.32
C GLU A 311 -3.46 -8.78 -5.20
N ILE A 312 -3.49 -8.12 -4.03
CA ILE A 312 -4.26 -6.87 -3.83
C ILE A 312 -3.80 -5.81 -4.83
N GLY A 313 -2.50 -5.56 -4.96
CA GLY A 313 -1.97 -4.56 -5.88
C GLY A 313 -2.31 -4.86 -7.33
N ARG A 314 -2.13 -6.12 -7.76
CA ARG A 314 -2.46 -6.57 -9.11
C ARG A 314 -3.95 -6.39 -9.42
N ALA A 315 -4.81 -6.95 -8.57
CA ALA A 315 -6.25 -6.90 -8.77
C ALA A 315 -6.80 -5.47 -8.76
N ALA A 316 -6.28 -4.59 -7.89
CA ALA A 316 -6.66 -3.18 -7.87
C ALA A 316 -6.32 -2.48 -9.19
N ALA A 317 -5.13 -2.71 -9.75
CA ALA A 317 -4.73 -2.15 -11.02
C ALA A 317 -5.58 -2.69 -12.19
N GLU A 318 -5.82 -4.00 -12.24
CA GLU A 318 -6.66 -4.64 -13.26
C GLU A 318 -8.09 -4.10 -13.23
N GLN A 319 -8.68 -3.96 -12.04
CA GLN A 319 -10.02 -3.40 -11.87
C GLN A 319 -10.08 -1.94 -12.34
N LEU A 320 -9.11 -1.10 -11.97
CA LEU A 320 -9.10 0.30 -12.40
C LEU A 320 -8.92 0.43 -13.90
N ILE A 321 -8.04 -0.35 -14.53
CA ILE A 321 -7.90 -0.38 -16.00
C ILE A 321 -9.23 -0.76 -16.65
N ALA A 322 -9.87 -1.84 -16.19
CA ALA A 322 -11.16 -2.27 -16.74
C ALA A 322 -12.23 -1.17 -16.64
N ARG A 323 -12.29 -0.47 -15.50
CA ARG A 323 -13.21 0.68 -15.32
C ARG A 323 -12.89 1.85 -16.23
N LEU A 324 -11.63 2.19 -16.39
CA LEU A 324 -11.18 3.25 -17.29
C LEU A 324 -11.45 2.91 -18.76
N GLU A 325 -11.41 1.64 -19.12
CA GLU A 325 -11.68 1.14 -20.49
C GLU A 325 -13.17 0.81 -20.71
N GLY A 326 -14.03 0.94 -19.69
CA GLY A 326 -15.46 0.60 -19.77
C GLY A 326 -15.73 -0.91 -19.92
N ARG A 327 -14.79 -1.76 -19.46
CA ARG A 327 -14.90 -3.22 -19.53
C ARG A 327 -15.56 -3.81 -18.28
N PRO A 328 -16.22 -4.97 -18.39
CA PRO A 328 -16.71 -5.71 -17.23
C PRO A 328 -15.58 -5.99 -16.22
N HIS A 329 -15.89 -5.91 -14.94
CA HIS A 329 -14.94 -6.16 -13.86
C HIS A 329 -15.68 -6.62 -12.61
N GLU A 330 -14.99 -7.35 -11.75
CA GLU A 330 -15.47 -7.70 -10.43
C GLU A 330 -15.21 -6.55 -9.46
N ALA A 331 -16.27 -6.01 -8.86
CA ALA A 331 -16.16 -4.84 -7.99
C ALA A 331 -15.68 -5.18 -6.57
N PHE A 332 -15.87 -6.43 -6.13
CA PHE A 332 -15.56 -6.88 -4.76
C PHE A 332 -14.82 -8.21 -4.83
N GLN A 333 -13.59 -8.21 -4.34
CA GLN A 333 -12.75 -9.41 -4.33
C GLN A 333 -12.21 -9.66 -2.93
N GLU A 334 -12.58 -10.80 -2.35
CA GLU A 334 -11.98 -11.30 -1.13
C GLU A 334 -10.89 -12.30 -1.47
N LEU A 335 -9.66 -11.97 -1.06
CA LEU A 335 -8.48 -12.77 -1.33
C LEU A 335 -8.12 -13.60 -0.10
N PRO A 336 -7.60 -14.82 -0.29
CA PRO A 336 -7.23 -15.67 0.83
C PRO A 336 -6.01 -15.15 1.58
N PHE A 337 -5.97 -15.41 2.89
CA PHE A 337 -4.78 -15.28 3.73
C PHE A 337 -4.31 -16.68 4.20
N GLU A 338 -3.12 -16.76 4.78
CA GLU A 338 -2.55 -18.02 5.25
C GLU A 338 -1.84 -17.83 6.59
N LEU A 339 -2.08 -18.76 7.54
CA LEU A 339 -1.28 -18.83 8.77
C LEU A 339 0.05 -19.53 8.47
N VAL A 340 1.15 -18.80 8.62
CA VAL A 340 2.51 -19.32 8.49
C VAL A 340 3.09 -19.58 9.88
N SER A 341 3.01 -20.82 10.35
CA SER A 341 3.57 -21.24 11.63
C SER A 341 5.10 -21.36 11.54
N ARG A 342 5.78 -20.81 12.56
CA ARG A 342 7.25 -20.82 12.69
C ARG A 342 7.67 -21.04 14.13
N GLY A 343 8.86 -20.55 14.51
CA GLY A 343 9.49 -20.81 15.79
C GLY A 343 9.08 -19.90 16.96
N SER A 344 8.26 -18.86 16.74
CA SER A 344 7.92 -17.91 17.80
C SER A 344 6.72 -18.33 18.67
N THR A 345 6.17 -19.51 18.44
CA THR A 345 5.02 -20.05 19.20
C THR A 345 5.28 -21.47 19.65
N ALA A 346 4.91 -21.79 20.90
CA ALA A 346 4.94 -23.13 21.49
C ALA A 346 3.90 -23.24 22.62
N PRO A 347 3.56 -24.43 23.12
CA PRO A 347 2.73 -24.57 24.30
C PRO A 347 3.30 -23.82 25.51
N PRO A 348 2.44 -23.18 26.34
CA PRO A 348 2.90 -22.46 27.53
C PRO A 348 3.55 -23.44 28.52
N ARG A 349 4.65 -23.02 29.16
CA ARG A 349 5.20 -23.79 30.27
C ARG A 349 4.17 -23.84 31.42
N ARG A 350 4.01 -25.02 31.99
CA ARG A 350 3.16 -25.27 33.17
C ARG A 350 3.70 -24.56 34.41
#